data_85090c4fa47e5fb183a51ad566b67c65
#
_entry.id   85090c4fa47e5fb183a51ad566b67c65
#
_cell.length_a   1.000
_cell.length_b   1.000
_cell.length_c   1.000
_cell.angle_alpha   90.00
_cell.angle_beta   90.00
_cell.angle_gamma   90.00
#
_symmetry.space_group_name_H-M   'P 1'
#
loop_
_entity.id
_entity.type
_entity.pdbx_description
1 polymer ?
#
loop_
_entity_poly.entity_id
_entity_poly.type
_entity_poly.pdbx_seq_one_letter_code
_entity_poly.pdbx_strand_id
1 'polypeptide(L)'
;MIYEMCVWAGRAQDFLVLNPGQPYIYRLKADGSLVDDKDYDQTKSHLYERVANTNTYNPILDGDADEISSRIMSIIPSTESNAGADHYKQAGSEALTTLFGALKAIGKPYHFLDLVTLLNSSTSLEQLAKELDKVASTSSDEDVINANKSLKLFIDRYRAGFGPNAGKVDVDKMKNLLGGIAGRLSQYGVGAFGKVLNDLEPDVNLYRAVTESKIVYVALPTMGKDISANNFGKILLGDFKTAISWLQKNPAKRPSIPFMLFADEAASYATEAWAVVFEQARSAGVFLMPAIQTDSGFTNVSEDFKERVMGNTFTKIFFRVGTSSIAEVAAELVGKTRRVTKSTSFSVGDSASAEAVKLGPEHNKGANVSGGVTEREEENYLVDTGSFLSLNVGECVVSYAGNKIFDVVVPLHKFSEEMKKKIGPYRLNFPKKRGVVGINIYENSTKGIRSEA
;
A
#
# COMPACT_ATOMS: atom_id res chain seq x y z
N MET A 1 -7.64 -13.42 -14.45
CA MET A 1 -8.55 -13.90 -13.38
C MET A 1 -9.42 -12.81 -12.79
N ILE A 2 -8.89 -11.73 -12.13
CA ILE A 2 -9.73 -10.67 -11.53
C ILE A 2 -10.63 -10.00 -12.58
N TYR A 3 -10.09 -9.62 -13.74
CA TYR A 3 -10.89 -9.09 -14.85
C TYR A 3 -12.01 -10.05 -15.29
N GLU A 4 -11.71 -11.33 -15.42
CA GLU A 4 -12.69 -12.35 -15.79
C GLU A 4 -13.81 -12.45 -14.76
N MET A 5 -13.47 -12.35 -13.47
CA MET A 5 -14.46 -12.29 -12.39
C MET A 5 -15.34 -11.03 -12.50
N CYS A 6 -14.75 -9.89 -12.81
CA CYS A 6 -15.49 -8.62 -13.02
C CYS A 6 -16.47 -8.74 -14.19
N VAL A 7 -16.02 -9.31 -15.33
CA VAL A 7 -16.89 -9.52 -16.49
C VAL A 7 -18.02 -10.49 -16.16
N TRP A 8 -17.71 -11.61 -15.50
CA TRP A 8 -18.69 -12.59 -15.09
C TRP A 8 -19.74 -12.01 -14.14
N ALA A 9 -19.32 -11.13 -13.23
CA ALA A 9 -20.22 -10.42 -12.31
C ALA A 9 -20.96 -9.23 -12.96
N GLY A 10 -20.81 -8.99 -14.27
CA GLY A 10 -21.42 -7.84 -14.96
C GLY A 10 -20.83 -6.49 -14.59
N ARG A 11 -19.60 -6.47 -14.03
CA ARG A 11 -18.93 -5.28 -13.51
C ARG A 11 -17.65 -4.88 -14.26
N ALA A 12 -17.52 -5.29 -15.52
CA ALA A 12 -16.36 -4.96 -16.35
C ALA A 12 -16.11 -3.46 -16.48
N GLN A 13 -17.18 -2.65 -16.51
CA GLN A 13 -17.11 -1.18 -16.60
C GLN A 13 -16.59 -0.52 -15.32
N ASP A 14 -16.59 -1.24 -14.20
CA ASP A 14 -16.10 -0.73 -12.91
C ASP A 14 -14.64 -1.10 -12.67
N PHE A 15 -14.04 -1.93 -13.53
CA PHE A 15 -12.68 -2.42 -13.39
C PHE A 15 -11.68 -1.44 -13.97
N LEU A 16 -10.78 -0.96 -13.12
CA LEU A 16 -9.69 -0.04 -13.44
C LEU A 16 -8.36 -0.68 -13.04
N VAL A 17 -7.30 -0.37 -13.80
CA VAL A 17 -5.97 -0.97 -13.58
C VAL A 17 -4.91 0.12 -13.51
N LEU A 18 -4.04 0.04 -12.50
CA LEU A 18 -2.81 0.81 -12.41
C LEU A 18 -1.62 -0.14 -12.57
N ASN A 19 -0.90 -0.05 -13.69
CA ASN A 19 0.23 -0.91 -14.01
C ASN A 19 1.44 -0.08 -14.47
N PRO A 20 2.16 0.59 -13.55
CA PRO A 20 3.34 1.37 -13.90
C PRO A 20 4.55 0.50 -14.30
N GLY A 21 4.49 -0.81 -14.07
CA GLY A 21 5.52 -1.75 -14.54
C GLY A 21 5.46 -2.00 -16.03
N GLN A 22 4.24 -2.16 -16.54
CA GLN A 22 3.99 -2.49 -17.95
C GLN A 22 2.80 -1.65 -18.48
N PRO A 23 3.00 -0.35 -18.70
CA PRO A 23 1.91 0.55 -19.10
C PRO A 23 1.37 0.28 -20.51
N TYR A 24 2.10 -0.49 -21.32
CA TYR A 24 1.68 -0.89 -22.67
C TYR A 24 1.90 -2.38 -22.87
N ILE A 25 1.05 -2.97 -23.71
CA ILE A 25 1.22 -4.29 -24.30
C ILE A 25 1.32 -4.15 -25.81
N TYR A 26 1.87 -5.16 -26.46
CA TYR A 26 2.05 -5.17 -27.92
C TYR A 26 1.10 -6.16 -28.59
N ARG A 27 0.64 -5.80 -29.80
CA ARG A 27 -0.17 -6.66 -30.66
C ARG A 27 0.41 -6.69 -32.07
N LEU A 28 0.19 -7.77 -32.79
CA LEU A 28 0.43 -7.78 -34.22
C LEU A 28 -0.61 -6.91 -34.92
N LYS A 29 -0.17 -5.98 -35.75
CA LYS A 29 -1.08 -5.08 -36.48
C LYS A 29 -2.06 -5.82 -37.38
N ALA A 30 -1.64 -6.95 -37.97
CA ALA A 30 -2.41 -7.68 -38.97
C ALA A 30 -3.62 -8.43 -38.41
N ASP A 31 -3.53 -8.96 -37.19
CA ASP A 31 -4.59 -9.80 -36.63
C ASP A 31 -5.12 -9.30 -35.26
N GLY A 32 -4.52 -8.26 -34.71
CA GLY A 32 -4.90 -7.72 -33.40
C GLY A 32 -4.64 -8.65 -32.23
N SER A 33 -3.92 -9.76 -32.44
CA SER A 33 -3.60 -10.70 -31.38
C SER A 33 -2.60 -10.09 -30.38
N LEU A 34 -2.73 -10.48 -29.11
CA LEU A 34 -1.75 -10.14 -28.08
C LEU A 34 -0.49 -10.96 -28.31
N VAL A 35 0.65 -10.26 -28.39
CA VAL A 35 1.96 -10.90 -28.42
C VAL A 35 2.38 -11.15 -26.97
N ASP A 36 2.65 -12.39 -26.62
CA ASP A 36 3.24 -12.73 -25.34
C ASP A 36 4.64 -12.08 -25.26
N ASP A 37 5.06 -11.62 -24.08
CA ASP A 37 6.40 -11.02 -23.87
C ASP A 37 7.54 -11.95 -24.32
N LYS A 38 7.30 -13.27 -24.31
CA LYS A 38 8.24 -14.28 -24.82
C LYS A 38 8.40 -14.27 -26.32
N ASP A 39 7.37 -13.87 -27.04
CA ASP A 39 7.31 -13.86 -28.49
C ASP A 39 7.59 -12.47 -29.08
N TYR A 40 7.80 -11.46 -28.20
CA TYR A 40 8.11 -10.11 -28.63
C TYR A 40 9.52 -10.03 -29.23
N ASP A 41 9.58 -9.78 -30.51
CA ASP A 41 10.82 -9.55 -31.26
C ASP A 41 11.04 -8.04 -31.50
N GLN A 42 12.01 -7.47 -30.79
CA GLN A 42 12.33 -6.06 -30.89
C GLN A 42 12.71 -5.61 -32.31
N THR A 43 13.28 -6.49 -33.12
CA THR A 43 13.63 -6.19 -34.52
C THR A 43 12.40 -6.02 -35.41
N LYS A 44 11.28 -6.60 -34.99
CA LYS A 44 9.97 -6.51 -35.64
C LYS A 44 9.03 -5.52 -34.96
N SER A 45 9.55 -4.62 -34.11
CA SER A 45 8.74 -3.66 -33.33
C SER A 45 7.78 -2.83 -34.19
N HIS A 46 8.14 -2.57 -35.47
CA HIS A 46 7.30 -1.86 -36.44
C HIS A 46 6.04 -2.63 -36.85
N LEU A 47 5.97 -3.95 -36.59
CA LEU A 47 4.80 -4.79 -36.86
C LEU A 47 3.80 -4.83 -35.69
N TYR A 48 4.21 -4.35 -34.50
CA TYR A 48 3.41 -4.42 -33.30
C TYR A 48 2.73 -3.07 -32.99
N GLU A 49 1.46 -3.13 -32.70
CA GLU A 49 0.72 -2.00 -32.15
C GLU A 49 0.90 -1.93 -30.63
N ARG A 50 1.18 -0.74 -30.10
CA ARG A 50 1.20 -0.49 -28.65
C ARG A 50 -0.20 -0.15 -28.17
N VAL A 51 -0.70 -0.94 -27.23
CA VAL A 51 -2.01 -0.74 -26.63
C VAL A 51 -1.82 -0.42 -25.15
N ALA A 52 -2.55 0.57 -24.62
CA ALA A 52 -2.50 0.91 -23.23
C ALA A 52 -2.96 -0.27 -22.35
N ASN A 53 -2.15 -0.58 -21.34
CA ASN A 53 -2.40 -1.65 -20.36
C ASN A 53 -2.58 -1.11 -18.94
N THR A 54 -2.89 0.15 -18.81
CA THR A 54 -3.09 0.84 -17.55
C THR A 54 -4.04 2.01 -17.73
N ASN A 55 -4.83 2.28 -16.72
CA ASN A 55 -5.49 3.57 -16.54
C ASN A 55 -4.48 4.58 -15.98
N THR A 56 -4.82 5.85 -16.04
CA THR A 56 -4.02 6.94 -15.49
C THR A 56 -4.44 7.31 -14.07
N TYR A 57 -3.49 7.82 -13.31
CA TYR A 57 -3.67 8.21 -11.93
C TYR A 57 -2.78 9.42 -11.61
N ASN A 58 -3.26 10.34 -10.81
CA ASN A 58 -2.43 11.45 -10.35
C ASN A 58 -2.64 11.67 -8.84
N PRO A 59 -1.76 11.13 -8.00
CA PRO A 59 -1.93 11.14 -6.55
C PRO A 59 -1.67 12.50 -5.89
N ILE A 60 -1.32 13.53 -6.64
CA ILE A 60 -1.03 14.85 -6.10
C ILE A 60 -2.12 15.89 -6.41
N LEU A 61 -3.26 15.46 -6.97
CA LEU A 61 -4.40 16.35 -7.23
C LEU A 61 -5.41 16.40 -6.08
N ASP A 62 -5.62 15.27 -5.39
CA ASP A 62 -6.64 15.12 -4.35
C ASP A 62 -6.05 15.32 -2.95
N GLY A 63 -6.77 16.04 -2.09
CA GLY A 63 -6.31 16.41 -0.76
C GLY A 63 -6.05 17.91 -0.63
N ASP A 64 -5.86 18.41 0.59
CA ASP A 64 -5.30 19.72 0.83
C ASP A 64 -3.76 19.71 0.70
N ALA A 65 -3.13 20.88 0.84
CA ALA A 65 -1.69 20.99 0.66
C ALA A 65 -0.88 20.16 1.68
N ASP A 66 -1.37 20.07 2.91
CA ASP A 66 -0.71 19.31 3.99
C ASP A 66 -0.89 17.81 3.80
N GLU A 67 -2.10 17.35 3.39
CA GLU A 67 -2.38 15.95 3.08
C GLU A 67 -1.48 15.46 1.95
N ILE A 68 -1.34 16.24 0.86
CA ILE A 68 -0.48 15.89 -0.29
C ILE A 68 0.99 15.94 0.11
N SER A 69 1.42 16.97 0.84
CA SER A 69 2.80 17.08 1.34
C SER A 69 3.18 15.89 2.22
N SER A 70 2.34 15.53 3.20
CA SER A 70 2.54 14.37 4.07
C SER A 70 2.61 13.05 3.28
N ARG A 71 1.78 12.89 2.25
CA ARG A 71 1.79 11.76 1.33
C ARG A 71 3.12 11.64 0.61
N ILE A 72 3.63 12.72 0.06
CA ILE A 72 4.93 12.75 -0.62
C ILE A 72 6.09 12.57 0.36
N MET A 73 6.02 13.17 1.55
CA MET A 73 7.05 13.00 2.57
C MET A 73 7.17 11.56 3.07
N SER A 74 6.14 10.75 2.95
CA SER A 74 6.16 9.33 3.33
C SER A 74 7.18 8.47 2.55
N ILE A 75 7.63 8.93 1.37
CA ILE A 75 8.67 8.23 0.58
C ILE A 75 10.10 8.58 1.02
N ILE A 76 10.24 9.55 1.92
CA ILE A 76 11.55 9.95 2.45
C ILE A 76 11.83 9.07 3.68
N PRO A 77 12.94 8.32 3.69
CA PRO A 77 13.27 7.48 4.84
C PRO A 77 13.36 8.30 6.12
N SER A 78 12.78 7.78 7.19
CA SER A 78 12.99 8.31 8.53
C SER A 78 14.38 7.91 8.99
N THR A 79 15.27 8.87 9.17
CA THR A 79 16.57 8.65 9.81
C THR A 79 16.45 9.14 11.26
N GLU A 80 16.06 8.24 12.15
CA GLU A 80 15.77 8.55 13.56
C GLU A 80 16.98 9.02 14.37
N SER A 81 18.19 9.01 13.80
CA SER A 81 19.41 9.23 14.57
C SER A 81 20.28 10.42 14.13
N ASN A 82 19.82 11.25 13.18
CA ASN A 82 20.66 12.33 12.67
C ASN A 82 19.93 13.68 12.67
N ALA A 83 20.33 14.58 13.58
CA ALA A 83 19.75 15.93 13.69
C ALA A 83 19.81 16.76 12.39
N GLY A 84 20.77 16.48 11.51
CA GLY A 84 20.84 17.08 10.17
C GLY A 84 19.72 16.61 9.25
N ALA A 85 19.27 15.36 9.37
CA ALA A 85 18.21 14.82 8.53
C ALA A 85 16.85 15.46 8.84
N ASP A 86 16.58 15.80 10.09
CA ASP A 86 15.34 16.47 10.50
C ASP A 86 15.20 17.86 9.85
N HIS A 87 16.30 18.61 9.76
CA HIS A 87 16.31 19.91 9.10
C HIS A 87 15.91 19.82 7.62
N TYR A 88 16.48 18.84 6.88
CA TYR A 88 16.12 18.62 5.47
C TYR A 88 14.67 18.16 5.32
N LYS A 89 14.19 17.31 6.24
CA LYS A 89 12.82 16.82 6.24
C LYS A 89 11.82 17.95 6.49
N GLN A 90 12.10 18.81 7.46
CA GLN A 90 11.26 19.98 7.76
C GLN A 90 11.25 20.98 6.61
N ALA A 91 12.41 21.32 6.06
CA ALA A 91 12.52 22.21 4.90
C ALA A 91 11.78 21.64 3.68
N GLY A 92 11.85 20.34 3.48
CA GLY A 92 11.14 19.65 2.42
C GLY A 92 9.62 19.67 2.61
N SER A 93 9.15 19.41 3.80
CA SER A 93 7.72 19.47 4.14
C SER A 93 7.16 20.87 3.92
N GLU A 94 7.86 21.89 4.44
CA GLU A 94 7.46 23.30 4.25
C GLU A 94 7.41 23.68 2.77
N ALA A 95 8.44 23.31 2.00
CA ALA A 95 8.48 23.58 0.57
C ALA A 95 7.32 22.94 -0.18
N LEU A 96 7.06 21.67 0.09
CA LEU A 96 5.95 20.92 -0.56
C LEU A 96 4.59 21.51 -0.18
N THR A 97 4.34 21.76 1.11
CA THR A 97 3.07 22.37 1.55
C THR A 97 2.86 23.74 0.89
N THR A 98 3.91 24.58 0.82
CA THR A 98 3.83 25.90 0.19
C THR A 98 3.56 25.80 -1.31
N LEU A 99 4.27 24.91 -2.02
CA LEU A 99 4.10 24.73 -3.46
C LEU A 99 2.74 24.11 -3.80
N PHE A 100 2.28 23.11 -3.06
CA PHE A 100 0.94 22.55 -3.27
C PHE A 100 -0.15 23.55 -2.94
N GLY A 101 0.01 24.34 -1.89
CA GLY A 101 -0.91 25.45 -1.57
C GLY A 101 -1.02 26.44 -2.73
N ALA A 102 0.10 26.85 -3.31
CA ALA A 102 0.14 27.73 -4.45
C ALA A 102 -0.49 27.15 -5.72
N LEU A 103 -0.16 25.88 -6.04
CA LEU A 103 -0.71 25.17 -7.19
C LEU A 103 -2.24 24.99 -7.09
N LYS A 104 -2.72 24.62 -5.91
CA LYS A 104 -4.17 24.48 -5.65
C LYS A 104 -4.91 25.80 -5.70
N ALA A 105 -4.32 26.89 -5.18
CA ALA A 105 -4.93 28.21 -5.21
C ALA A 105 -5.09 28.76 -6.63
N ILE A 106 -4.25 28.35 -7.58
CA ILE A 106 -4.43 28.67 -9.02
C ILE A 106 -5.62 27.93 -9.62
N GLY A 107 -6.00 26.77 -9.06
CA GLY A 107 -7.17 26.01 -9.50
C GLY A 107 -7.03 25.25 -10.80
N LYS A 108 -5.80 25.12 -11.34
CA LYS A 108 -5.50 24.30 -12.52
C LYS A 108 -4.82 23.00 -12.12
N PRO A 109 -5.11 21.87 -12.78
CA PRO A 109 -4.41 20.63 -12.51
C PRO A 109 -2.93 20.70 -12.91
N TYR A 110 -2.13 19.89 -12.25
CA TYR A 110 -0.68 19.82 -12.37
C TYR A 110 -0.21 18.37 -12.21
N HIS A 111 1.05 18.10 -12.50
CA HIS A 111 1.64 16.78 -12.41
C HIS A 111 3.05 16.80 -11.79
N PHE A 112 3.66 15.63 -11.61
CA PHE A 112 4.98 15.51 -10.95
C PHE A 112 6.07 16.33 -11.63
N LEU A 113 6.10 16.43 -12.96
CA LEU A 113 7.11 17.21 -13.66
C LEU A 113 6.98 18.70 -13.38
N ASP A 114 5.77 19.23 -13.20
CA ASP A 114 5.57 20.63 -12.80
C ASP A 114 6.20 20.89 -11.44
N LEU A 115 5.95 20.00 -10.46
CA LEU A 115 6.53 20.11 -9.13
C LEU A 115 8.07 20.00 -9.14
N VAL A 116 8.61 19.03 -9.87
CA VAL A 116 10.07 18.87 -10.04
C VAL A 116 10.69 20.11 -10.69
N THR A 117 10.00 20.71 -11.65
CA THR A 117 10.46 21.95 -12.32
C THR A 117 10.48 23.12 -11.34
N LEU A 118 9.45 23.27 -10.52
CA LEU A 118 9.42 24.31 -9.48
C LEU A 118 10.54 24.17 -8.44
N LEU A 119 10.88 22.93 -8.08
CA LEU A 119 11.97 22.66 -7.13
C LEU A 119 13.38 22.88 -7.72
N ASN A 120 13.51 23.01 -9.04
CA ASN A 120 14.81 23.14 -9.72
C ASN A 120 14.98 24.42 -10.56
N SER A 121 13.94 25.23 -10.74
CA SER A 121 13.96 26.40 -11.63
C SER A 121 13.44 27.66 -10.93
N SER A 122 14.34 28.63 -10.75
CA SER A 122 13.97 29.96 -10.22
C SER A 122 12.97 30.69 -11.10
N THR A 123 13.15 30.61 -12.43
CA THR A 123 12.26 31.26 -13.41
C THR A 123 10.85 30.71 -13.31
N SER A 124 10.71 29.38 -13.20
CA SER A 124 9.40 28.73 -13.07
C SER A 124 8.73 29.07 -11.74
N LEU A 125 9.50 29.16 -10.66
CA LEU A 125 9.01 29.55 -9.35
C LEU A 125 8.51 31.01 -9.33
N GLU A 126 9.25 31.92 -9.97
CA GLU A 126 8.85 33.33 -10.12
C GLU A 126 7.63 33.50 -11.04
N GLN A 127 7.51 32.64 -12.07
CA GLN A 127 6.31 32.61 -12.93
C GLN A 127 5.07 32.15 -12.15
N LEU A 128 5.21 31.10 -11.33
CA LEU A 128 4.14 30.63 -10.46
C LEU A 128 3.68 31.74 -9.51
N ALA A 129 4.64 32.47 -8.89
CA ALA A 129 4.32 33.56 -7.99
C ALA A 129 3.56 34.71 -8.71
N LYS A 130 3.96 35.06 -9.93
CA LYS A 130 3.25 36.08 -10.75
C LYS A 130 1.84 35.63 -11.13
N GLU A 131 1.66 34.36 -11.47
CA GLU A 131 0.34 33.81 -11.82
C GLU A 131 -0.58 33.79 -10.58
N LEU A 132 -0.07 33.32 -9.44
CA LEU A 132 -0.81 33.31 -8.19
C LEU A 132 -1.15 34.73 -7.70
N ASP A 133 -0.24 35.70 -7.88
CA ASP A 133 -0.48 37.09 -7.51
C ASP A 133 -1.66 37.70 -8.29
N LYS A 134 -1.78 37.37 -9.58
CA LYS A 134 -2.94 37.78 -10.39
C LYS A 134 -4.23 37.16 -9.87
N VAL A 135 -4.23 35.87 -9.52
CA VAL A 135 -5.41 35.20 -8.97
C VAL A 135 -5.77 35.80 -7.61
N ALA A 136 -4.79 35.98 -6.72
CA ALA A 136 -5.01 36.51 -5.38
C ALA A 136 -5.49 37.99 -5.38
N SER A 137 -5.06 38.79 -6.37
CA SER A 137 -5.50 40.20 -6.49
C SER A 137 -7.00 40.38 -6.83
N THR A 138 -7.62 39.31 -7.37
CA THR A 138 -9.05 39.30 -7.75
C THR A 138 -9.90 38.42 -6.86
N SER A 139 -9.25 37.62 -5.97
CA SER A 139 -9.92 36.69 -5.08
C SER A 139 -10.30 37.33 -3.75
N SER A 140 -11.48 37.01 -3.25
CA SER A 140 -11.90 37.26 -1.86
C SER A 140 -11.66 36.05 -0.94
N ASP A 141 -11.13 34.96 -1.48
CA ASP A 141 -10.86 33.73 -0.74
C ASP A 141 -9.56 33.91 0.09
N GLU A 142 -9.71 33.81 1.40
CA GLU A 142 -8.58 33.95 2.34
C GLU A 142 -7.50 32.88 2.12
N ASP A 143 -7.87 31.68 1.72
CA ASP A 143 -6.92 30.59 1.47
C ASP A 143 -6.03 30.92 0.27
N VAL A 144 -6.59 31.50 -0.80
CA VAL A 144 -5.84 31.96 -1.97
C VAL A 144 -4.90 33.10 -1.61
N ILE A 145 -5.36 34.07 -0.81
CA ILE A 145 -4.57 35.20 -0.36
C ILE A 145 -3.41 34.72 0.52
N ASN A 146 -3.67 33.80 1.43
CA ASN A 146 -2.65 33.24 2.32
C ASN A 146 -1.64 32.36 1.57
N ALA A 147 -2.08 31.56 0.60
CA ALA A 147 -1.17 30.79 -0.27
C ALA A 147 -0.21 31.72 -1.03
N ASN A 148 -0.69 32.88 -1.54
CA ASN A 148 0.15 33.87 -2.21
C ASN A 148 1.19 34.48 -1.25
N LYS A 149 0.79 34.86 -0.03
CA LYS A 149 1.72 35.38 0.99
C LYS A 149 2.77 34.35 1.36
N SER A 150 2.36 33.10 1.59
CA SER A 150 3.26 31.99 1.95
C SER A 150 4.28 31.71 0.84
N LEU A 151 3.83 31.71 -0.42
CA LEU A 151 4.74 31.52 -1.56
C LEU A 151 5.75 32.67 -1.67
N LYS A 152 5.35 33.92 -1.48
CA LYS A 152 6.26 35.07 -1.49
C LYS A 152 7.31 34.95 -0.38
N LEU A 153 6.91 34.64 0.85
CA LEU A 153 7.82 34.46 1.97
C LEU A 153 8.78 33.28 1.72
N PHE A 154 8.30 32.20 1.15
CA PHE A 154 9.13 31.06 0.77
C PHE A 154 10.19 31.47 -0.26
N ILE A 155 9.80 32.15 -1.33
CA ILE A 155 10.72 32.65 -2.36
C ILE A 155 11.74 33.60 -1.77
N ASP A 156 11.35 34.56 -0.91
CA ASP A 156 12.23 35.54 -0.31
C ASP A 156 13.32 34.92 0.57
N ARG A 157 13.04 33.78 1.21
CA ARG A 157 14.06 33.02 1.98
C ARG A 157 15.20 32.51 1.09
N TYR A 158 14.95 32.24 -0.15
CA TYR A 158 15.95 31.75 -1.12
C TYR A 158 16.52 32.85 -2.01
N ARG A 159 16.19 34.14 -1.80
CA ARG A 159 16.81 35.21 -2.53
C ARG A 159 18.26 35.43 -2.08
N ALA A 160 19.13 35.65 -3.05
CA ALA A 160 20.51 36.03 -2.77
C ALA A 160 20.57 37.44 -2.14
N GLY A 161 21.19 37.54 -0.96
CA GLY A 161 21.32 38.82 -0.26
C GLY A 161 22.40 39.75 -0.82
N PHE A 162 23.43 39.19 -1.48
CA PHE A 162 24.63 39.93 -1.93
C PHE A 162 25.10 39.43 -3.30
N GLY A 163 25.93 40.24 -3.95
CA GLY A 163 26.60 39.91 -5.22
C GLY A 163 25.80 40.19 -6.48
N PRO A 164 26.26 39.74 -7.66
CA PRO A 164 25.63 40.01 -8.98
C PRO A 164 24.21 39.50 -9.13
N ASN A 165 23.84 38.55 -8.27
CA ASN A 165 22.50 37.93 -8.26
C ASN A 165 21.64 38.39 -7.07
N ALA A 166 21.99 39.49 -6.41
CA ALA A 166 21.21 40.05 -5.31
C ALA A 166 19.74 40.25 -5.71
N GLY A 167 18.82 39.75 -4.88
CA GLY A 167 17.39 39.82 -5.14
C GLY A 167 16.82 38.70 -6.06
N LYS A 168 17.66 37.92 -6.74
CA LYS A 168 17.24 36.73 -7.49
C LYS A 168 17.19 35.49 -6.60
N VAL A 169 16.37 34.51 -6.97
CA VAL A 169 16.31 33.23 -6.26
C VAL A 169 17.64 32.49 -6.45
N ASP A 170 18.28 32.12 -5.36
CA ASP A 170 19.49 31.29 -5.33
C ASP A 170 19.09 29.81 -5.51
N VAL A 171 19.18 29.36 -6.75
CA VAL A 171 18.82 27.97 -7.15
C VAL A 171 19.73 26.94 -6.48
N ASP A 172 21.00 27.26 -6.27
CA ASP A 172 21.94 26.31 -5.67
C ASP A 172 21.64 26.10 -4.19
N LYS A 173 21.30 27.16 -3.45
CA LYS A 173 20.81 27.05 -2.09
C LYS A 173 19.54 26.23 -2.00
N MET A 174 18.60 26.41 -2.93
CA MET A 174 17.36 25.65 -3.00
C MET A 174 17.63 24.17 -3.33
N LYS A 175 18.49 23.88 -4.31
CA LYS A 175 18.87 22.50 -4.68
C LYS A 175 19.60 21.78 -3.54
N ASN A 176 20.44 22.45 -2.79
CA ASN A 176 21.14 21.86 -1.65
C ASN A 176 20.17 21.37 -0.57
N LEU A 177 19.05 22.08 -0.35
CA LEU A 177 18.04 21.71 0.64
C LEU A 177 16.97 20.73 0.09
N LEU A 178 16.54 20.93 -1.16
CA LEU A 178 15.37 20.27 -1.72
C LEU A 178 15.70 19.27 -2.83
N GLY A 179 16.95 19.22 -3.29
CA GLY A 179 17.35 18.38 -4.42
C GLY A 179 17.12 16.89 -4.22
N GLY A 180 17.25 16.41 -2.97
CA GLY A 180 16.95 15.03 -2.63
C GLY A 180 15.47 14.64 -2.85
N ILE A 181 14.56 15.58 -2.58
CA ILE A 181 13.12 15.39 -2.82
C ILE A 181 12.84 15.47 -4.32
N ALA A 182 13.35 16.51 -4.99
CA ALA A 182 13.19 16.67 -6.43
C ALA A 182 13.67 15.44 -7.22
N GLY A 183 14.83 14.89 -6.85
CA GLY A 183 15.37 13.66 -7.45
C GLY A 183 14.47 12.44 -7.26
N ARG A 184 13.86 12.26 -6.09
CA ARG A 184 12.91 11.17 -5.82
C ARG A 184 11.59 11.35 -6.60
N LEU A 185 11.12 12.58 -6.73
CA LEU A 185 9.88 12.88 -7.45
C LEU A 185 10.05 12.75 -8.96
N SER A 186 11.24 13.04 -9.50
CA SER A 186 11.50 12.96 -10.94
C SER A 186 11.23 11.58 -11.53
N GLN A 187 11.47 10.51 -10.76
CA GLN A 187 11.21 9.13 -11.21
C GLN A 187 9.72 8.87 -11.49
N TYR A 188 8.81 9.61 -10.84
CA TYR A 188 7.36 9.50 -11.07
C TYR A 188 6.89 10.39 -12.23
N GLY A 189 7.72 11.37 -12.62
CA GLY A 189 7.45 12.25 -13.75
C GLY A 189 7.86 11.66 -15.11
N VAL A 190 8.75 10.67 -15.13
CA VAL A 190 9.35 10.15 -16.37
C VAL A 190 9.15 8.63 -16.52
N GLY A 191 9.47 8.13 -17.72
CA GLY A 191 9.48 6.70 -18.01
C GLY A 191 8.09 6.05 -17.88
N ALA A 192 8.07 4.82 -17.38
CA ALA A 192 6.85 4.03 -17.27
C ALA A 192 5.89 4.60 -16.19
N PHE A 193 6.43 5.07 -15.06
CA PHE A 193 5.62 5.74 -14.04
C PHE A 193 5.02 7.05 -14.56
N GLY A 194 5.81 7.89 -15.25
CA GLY A 194 5.31 9.16 -15.78
C GLY A 194 4.16 9.00 -16.76
N LYS A 195 4.10 7.89 -17.49
CA LYS A 195 2.99 7.57 -18.40
C LYS A 195 1.68 7.26 -17.67
N VAL A 196 1.77 6.86 -16.41
CA VAL A 196 0.60 6.57 -15.55
C VAL A 196 0.23 7.76 -14.69
N LEU A 197 1.23 8.53 -14.20
CA LEU A 197 1.05 9.47 -13.09
C LEU A 197 0.98 10.95 -13.51
N ASN A 198 1.28 11.29 -14.75
CA ASN A 198 1.28 12.69 -15.22
C ASN A 198 0.01 13.11 -15.96
N ASP A 199 -1.10 12.44 -15.72
CA ASP A 199 -2.36 12.84 -16.34
C ASP A 199 -3.01 13.97 -15.55
N LEU A 200 -3.41 15.03 -16.26
CA LEU A 200 -4.09 16.18 -15.67
C LEU A 200 -5.58 15.89 -15.39
N GLU A 201 -6.13 14.88 -16.04
CA GLU A 201 -7.49 14.37 -15.85
C GLU A 201 -7.45 12.85 -15.70
N PRO A 202 -6.95 12.34 -14.55
CA PRO A 202 -6.69 10.92 -14.35
C PRO A 202 -7.98 10.08 -14.39
N ASP A 203 -7.86 8.85 -14.92
CA ASP A 203 -8.96 7.90 -14.96
C ASP A 203 -9.34 7.40 -13.57
N VAL A 204 -8.35 7.25 -12.68
CA VAL A 204 -8.53 6.77 -11.30
C VAL A 204 -8.47 7.93 -10.33
N ASN A 205 -9.50 8.03 -9.50
CA ASN A 205 -9.59 8.86 -8.32
C ASN A 205 -10.05 7.98 -7.16
N LEU A 206 -9.26 7.85 -6.10
CA LEU A 206 -9.53 6.87 -5.04
C LEU A 206 -10.79 7.17 -4.23
N TYR A 207 -11.09 8.44 -3.97
CA TYR A 207 -12.33 8.82 -3.30
C TYR A 207 -13.56 8.40 -4.12
N ARG A 208 -13.54 8.68 -5.42
CA ARG A 208 -14.61 8.24 -6.33
C ARG A 208 -14.65 6.73 -6.48
N ALA A 209 -13.49 6.07 -6.51
CA ALA A 209 -13.43 4.61 -6.57
C ALA A 209 -14.18 3.97 -5.39
N VAL A 210 -14.03 4.50 -4.19
CA VAL A 210 -14.76 4.03 -3.01
C VAL A 210 -16.25 4.39 -3.07
N THR A 211 -16.60 5.63 -3.36
CA THR A 211 -18.00 6.10 -3.36
C THR A 211 -18.83 5.49 -4.48
N GLU A 212 -18.22 5.21 -5.62
CA GLU A 212 -18.85 4.59 -6.80
C GLU A 212 -18.67 3.06 -6.84
N SER A 213 -18.08 2.49 -5.78
CA SER A 213 -17.80 1.04 -5.66
C SER A 213 -17.02 0.47 -6.85
N LYS A 214 -16.02 1.21 -7.37
CA LYS A 214 -15.15 0.74 -8.46
C LYS A 214 -14.23 -0.39 -7.96
N ILE A 215 -13.68 -1.14 -8.90
CA ILE A 215 -12.69 -2.19 -8.63
C ILE A 215 -11.35 -1.71 -9.21
N VAL A 216 -10.41 -1.36 -8.35
CA VAL A 216 -9.09 -0.86 -8.76
C VAL A 216 -8.06 -1.95 -8.49
N TYR A 217 -7.43 -2.44 -9.54
CA TYR A 217 -6.30 -3.38 -9.45
C TYR A 217 -4.98 -2.63 -9.65
N VAL A 218 -4.07 -2.77 -8.71
CA VAL A 218 -2.76 -2.12 -8.74
C VAL A 218 -1.68 -3.19 -8.87
N ALA A 219 -0.94 -3.18 -9.96
CA ALA A 219 0.21 -4.06 -10.20
C ALA A 219 1.50 -3.29 -9.88
N LEU A 220 2.11 -3.56 -8.71
CA LEU A 220 3.38 -2.98 -8.31
C LEU A 220 4.54 -3.80 -8.89
N PRO A 221 5.47 -3.19 -9.65
CA PRO A 221 6.60 -3.91 -10.27
C PRO A 221 7.75 -4.13 -9.25
N THR A 222 7.49 -4.81 -8.14
CA THR A 222 8.42 -4.96 -7.02
C THR A 222 9.70 -5.71 -7.38
N MET A 223 9.65 -6.70 -8.27
CA MET A 223 10.84 -7.47 -8.66
C MET A 223 11.84 -6.72 -9.55
N GLY A 224 11.39 -5.72 -10.30
CA GLY A 224 12.27 -5.00 -11.23
C GLY A 224 12.53 -3.54 -10.87
N LYS A 225 11.70 -2.97 -9.99
CA LYS A 225 11.74 -1.55 -9.58
C LYS A 225 11.29 -1.41 -8.13
N ASP A 226 11.85 -2.21 -7.26
CA ASP A 226 11.46 -2.37 -5.86
C ASP A 226 11.30 -1.04 -5.11
N ILE A 227 12.32 -0.17 -5.14
CA ILE A 227 12.28 1.14 -4.45
C ILE A 227 11.15 2.01 -4.99
N SER A 228 11.04 2.14 -6.32
CA SER A 228 10.00 2.98 -6.94
C SER A 228 8.60 2.42 -6.73
N ALA A 229 8.46 1.09 -6.79
CA ALA A 229 7.20 0.39 -6.58
C ALA A 229 6.72 0.51 -5.13
N ASN A 230 7.61 0.27 -4.15
CA ASN A 230 7.29 0.39 -2.74
C ASN A 230 6.94 1.83 -2.36
N ASN A 231 7.70 2.81 -2.84
CA ASN A 231 7.39 4.22 -2.61
C ASN A 231 6.07 4.64 -3.29
N PHE A 232 5.77 4.11 -4.49
CA PHE A 232 4.47 4.33 -5.11
C PHE A 232 3.33 3.73 -4.27
N GLY A 233 3.53 2.53 -3.72
CA GLY A 233 2.60 1.92 -2.77
C GLY A 233 2.34 2.82 -1.55
N LYS A 234 3.38 3.44 -0.97
CA LYS A 234 3.25 4.41 0.14
C LYS A 234 2.41 5.64 -0.27
N ILE A 235 2.67 6.20 -1.45
CA ILE A 235 1.91 7.33 -1.99
C ILE A 235 0.42 6.93 -2.16
N LEU A 236 0.16 5.76 -2.74
CA LEU A 236 -1.18 5.25 -2.96
C LEU A 236 -1.96 5.06 -1.65
N LEU A 237 -1.31 4.47 -0.62
CA LEU A 237 -1.91 4.31 0.71
C LEU A 237 -2.15 5.66 1.39
N GLY A 238 -1.25 6.63 1.20
CA GLY A 238 -1.44 8.00 1.69
C GLY A 238 -2.65 8.68 1.06
N ASP A 239 -2.86 8.51 -0.26
CA ASP A 239 -4.04 9.03 -0.96
C ASP A 239 -5.33 8.32 -0.52
N PHE A 240 -5.27 7.01 -0.34
CA PHE A 240 -6.38 6.24 0.20
C PHE A 240 -6.77 6.68 1.62
N LYS A 241 -5.79 7.01 2.47
CA LYS A 241 -6.03 7.60 3.80
C LYS A 241 -6.79 8.93 3.68
N THR A 242 -6.42 9.81 2.75
CA THR A 242 -7.15 11.06 2.46
C THR A 242 -8.59 10.77 2.05
N ALA A 243 -8.82 9.80 1.16
CA ALA A 243 -10.16 9.40 0.74
C ALA A 243 -11.02 8.91 1.92
N ILE A 244 -10.44 8.12 2.85
CA ILE A 244 -11.11 7.67 4.08
C ILE A 244 -11.47 8.86 4.97
N SER A 245 -10.55 9.81 5.19
CA SER A 245 -10.80 11.01 5.98
C SER A 245 -12.00 11.81 5.43
N TRP A 246 -12.08 11.95 4.12
CA TRP A 246 -13.21 12.65 3.48
C TRP A 246 -14.53 11.90 3.62
N LEU A 247 -14.52 10.56 3.57
CA LEU A 247 -15.71 9.74 3.83
C LEU A 247 -16.18 9.83 5.29
N GLN A 248 -15.27 10.02 6.24
CA GLN A 248 -15.62 10.26 7.62
C GLN A 248 -16.32 11.60 7.81
N LYS A 249 -15.82 12.66 7.14
CA LYS A 249 -16.43 13.99 7.13
C LYS A 249 -17.80 14.02 6.41
N ASN A 250 -18.02 13.09 5.46
CA ASN A 250 -19.22 13.02 4.64
C ASN A 250 -19.91 11.64 4.71
N PRO A 251 -20.60 11.32 5.83
CA PRO A 251 -21.20 9.99 6.03
C PRO A 251 -22.21 9.58 4.95
N ALA A 252 -22.91 10.55 4.35
CA ALA A 252 -23.87 10.31 3.26
C ALA A 252 -23.22 9.78 1.97
N LYS A 253 -21.91 9.91 1.83
CA LYS A 253 -21.15 9.43 0.66
C LYS A 253 -20.50 8.06 0.88
N ARG A 254 -20.66 7.48 2.07
CA ARG A 254 -20.14 6.15 2.35
C ARG A 254 -20.80 5.11 1.45
N PRO A 255 -20.03 4.13 0.97
CA PRO A 255 -20.60 3.09 0.13
C PRO A 255 -21.60 2.23 0.92
N SER A 256 -22.72 1.85 0.27
CA SER A 256 -23.72 0.97 0.87
C SER A 256 -23.19 -0.45 1.08
N ILE A 257 -22.32 -0.91 0.18
CA ILE A 257 -21.55 -2.15 0.32
C ILE A 257 -20.15 -1.73 0.75
N PRO A 258 -19.62 -2.27 1.86
CA PRO A 258 -18.29 -1.91 2.33
C PRO A 258 -17.22 -2.10 1.25
N PHE A 259 -16.35 -1.09 1.11
CA PHE A 259 -15.22 -1.17 0.21
C PHE A 259 -14.07 -1.93 0.87
N MET A 260 -13.46 -2.86 0.14
CA MET A 260 -12.35 -3.65 0.66
C MET A 260 -11.04 -3.24 0.00
N LEU A 261 -10.02 -2.91 0.80
CA LEU A 261 -8.64 -2.81 0.38
C LEU A 261 -7.93 -4.12 0.72
N PHE A 262 -7.56 -4.88 -0.30
CA PHE A 262 -6.65 -6.01 -0.17
C PHE A 262 -5.23 -5.56 -0.51
N ALA A 263 -4.32 -5.68 0.45
CA ALA A 263 -2.94 -5.23 0.34
C ALA A 263 -2.01 -6.46 0.44
N ASP A 264 -1.62 -7.00 -0.72
CA ASP A 264 -0.66 -8.09 -0.79
C ASP A 264 0.76 -7.56 -0.56
N GLU A 265 1.60 -8.34 0.14
CA GLU A 265 2.95 -7.92 0.56
C GLU A 265 2.96 -6.56 1.28
N ALA A 266 1.94 -6.30 2.11
CA ALA A 266 1.69 -5.01 2.75
C ALA A 266 2.92 -4.44 3.49
N ALA A 267 3.76 -5.30 4.05
CA ALA A 267 4.97 -4.92 4.76
C ALA A 267 5.96 -4.12 3.90
N SER A 268 5.97 -4.34 2.58
CA SER A 268 6.92 -3.70 1.67
C SER A 268 6.69 -2.19 1.49
N TYR A 269 5.45 -1.74 1.68
CA TYR A 269 5.05 -0.34 1.46
C TYR A 269 4.22 0.25 2.62
N ALA A 270 4.12 -0.44 3.75
CA ALA A 270 3.51 0.10 4.95
C ALA A 270 4.32 1.27 5.52
N THR A 271 3.63 2.21 6.18
CA THR A 271 4.21 3.32 6.92
C THR A 271 3.50 3.45 8.27
N GLU A 272 4.14 4.02 9.27
CA GLU A 272 3.52 4.25 10.59
C GLU A 272 2.19 5.02 10.49
N ALA A 273 2.14 6.02 9.61
CA ALA A 273 0.92 6.81 9.37
C ALA A 273 -0.28 5.96 8.92
N TRP A 274 -0.03 4.74 8.43
CA TRP A 274 -1.09 3.85 7.98
C TRP A 274 -1.77 3.08 9.13
N ALA A 275 -1.15 2.98 10.31
CA ALA A 275 -1.76 2.37 11.49
C ALA A 275 -3.11 3.02 11.85
N VAL A 276 -3.21 4.34 11.71
CA VAL A 276 -4.47 5.09 11.96
C VAL A 276 -5.61 4.63 11.05
N VAL A 277 -5.30 4.17 9.84
CA VAL A 277 -6.32 3.67 8.91
C VAL A 277 -6.96 2.38 9.44
N PHE A 278 -6.18 1.48 10.06
CA PHE A 278 -6.72 0.27 10.70
C PHE A 278 -7.66 0.57 11.87
N GLU A 279 -7.40 1.66 12.58
CA GLU A 279 -8.25 2.08 13.71
C GLU A 279 -9.55 2.74 13.24
N GLN A 280 -9.53 3.44 12.12
CA GLN A 280 -10.60 4.37 11.75
C GLN A 280 -11.37 4.00 10.48
N ALA A 281 -10.84 3.17 9.58
CA ALA A 281 -11.44 2.88 8.28
C ALA A 281 -12.86 2.28 8.36
N ARG A 282 -13.16 1.52 9.42
CA ARG A 282 -14.49 0.94 9.66
C ARG A 282 -15.58 2.00 9.66
N SER A 283 -15.33 3.15 10.30
CA SER A 283 -16.30 4.26 10.36
C SER A 283 -16.57 4.89 8.99
N ALA A 284 -15.67 4.73 8.03
CA ALA A 284 -15.83 5.17 6.64
C ALA A 284 -16.49 4.11 5.73
N GLY A 285 -16.84 2.93 6.25
CA GLY A 285 -17.35 1.81 5.46
C GLY A 285 -16.27 1.09 4.66
N VAL A 286 -15.03 1.11 5.15
CA VAL A 286 -13.88 0.48 4.49
C VAL A 286 -13.32 -0.64 5.36
N PHE A 287 -13.04 -1.80 4.75
CA PHE A 287 -12.35 -2.93 5.36
C PHE A 287 -10.94 -3.06 4.80
N LEU A 288 -10.01 -3.44 5.65
CA LEU A 288 -8.60 -3.62 5.30
C LEU A 288 -8.22 -5.08 5.49
N MET A 289 -7.55 -5.64 4.49
CA MET A 289 -7.04 -7.01 4.50
C MET A 289 -5.58 -7.00 4.07
N PRO A 290 -4.64 -6.74 5.00
CA PRO A 290 -3.22 -6.84 4.70
C PRO A 290 -2.79 -8.30 4.67
N ALA A 291 -2.00 -8.69 3.66
CA ALA A 291 -1.34 -9.97 3.59
C ALA A 291 0.18 -9.78 3.77
N ILE A 292 0.78 -10.61 4.60
CA ILE A 292 2.20 -10.61 4.91
C ILE A 292 2.74 -12.04 4.95
N GLN A 293 4.01 -12.22 4.67
CA GLN A 293 4.66 -13.53 4.76
C GLN A 293 5.22 -13.79 6.16
N THR A 294 5.69 -12.75 6.84
CA THR A 294 6.23 -12.78 8.20
C THR A 294 5.78 -11.55 8.98
N ASP A 295 5.58 -11.69 10.27
CA ASP A 295 5.22 -10.58 11.17
C ASP A 295 6.37 -9.57 11.34
N SER A 296 7.63 -10.02 11.18
CA SER A 296 8.79 -9.14 11.18
C SER A 296 8.74 -8.03 10.12
N GLY A 297 7.99 -8.24 9.05
CA GLY A 297 7.77 -7.20 8.05
C GLY A 297 7.09 -5.96 8.61
N PHE A 298 6.16 -6.12 9.55
CA PHE A 298 5.53 -4.99 10.25
C PHE A 298 6.42 -4.43 11.37
N THR A 299 7.19 -5.26 12.04
CA THR A 299 8.20 -4.83 13.02
C THR A 299 9.26 -3.92 12.38
N ASN A 300 9.62 -4.14 11.11
CA ASN A 300 10.53 -3.27 10.38
C ASN A 300 9.99 -1.85 10.15
N VAL A 301 8.68 -1.64 10.24
CA VAL A 301 8.09 -0.30 10.27
C VAL A 301 8.24 0.29 11.67
N SER A 302 7.67 -0.34 12.68
CA SER A 302 7.91 -0.17 14.12
C SER A 302 7.11 -1.23 14.89
N GLU A 303 7.49 -1.48 16.15
CA GLU A 303 6.70 -2.36 17.05
C GLU A 303 5.31 -1.79 17.32
N ASP A 304 5.18 -0.47 17.52
CA ASP A 304 3.89 0.20 17.68
C ASP A 304 2.98 -0.04 16.47
N PHE A 305 3.51 0.09 15.25
CA PHE A 305 2.76 -0.19 14.03
C PHE A 305 2.23 -1.64 14.02
N LYS A 306 3.10 -2.60 14.32
CA LYS A 306 2.72 -4.03 14.37
C LYS A 306 1.60 -4.26 15.39
N GLU A 307 1.76 -3.78 16.62
CA GLU A 307 0.77 -3.95 17.68
C GLU A 307 -0.60 -3.33 17.30
N ARG A 308 -0.59 -2.13 16.74
CA ARG A 308 -1.82 -1.45 16.31
C ARG A 308 -2.52 -2.18 15.17
N VAL A 309 -1.79 -2.68 14.18
CA VAL A 309 -2.36 -3.45 13.07
C VAL A 309 -2.91 -4.78 13.57
N MET A 310 -2.11 -5.53 14.35
CA MET A 310 -2.52 -6.83 14.86
C MET A 310 -3.70 -6.74 15.83
N GLY A 311 -3.76 -5.68 16.63
CA GLY A 311 -4.86 -5.42 17.56
C GLY A 311 -6.16 -5.01 16.88
N ASN A 312 -6.09 -4.36 15.71
CA ASN A 312 -7.28 -3.92 14.97
C ASN A 312 -7.74 -4.90 13.87
N THR A 313 -7.02 -6.00 13.65
CA THR A 313 -7.40 -7.07 12.73
C THR A 313 -7.93 -8.28 13.50
N PHE A 314 -9.22 -8.27 13.83
CA PHE A 314 -9.85 -9.33 14.65
C PHE A 314 -10.03 -10.67 13.94
N THR A 315 -10.05 -10.68 12.61
CA THR A 315 -10.07 -11.91 11.81
C THR A 315 -8.68 -12.16 11.25
N LYS A 316 -8.14 -13.33 11.50
CA LYS A 316 -6.82 -13.74 11.04
C LYS A 316 -6.92 -15.02 10.21
N ILE A 317 -6.22 -15.06 9.08
CA ILE A 317 -6.21 -16.19 8.16
C ILE A 317 -4.76 -16.67 8.03
N PHE A 318 -4.51 -17.89 8.47
CA PHE A 318 -3.18 -18.49 8.43
C PHE A 318 -3.15 -19.60 7.39
N PHE A 319 -2.44 -19.38 6.30
CA PHE A 319 -2.00 -20.43 5.40
C PHE A 319 -0.76 -21.12 5.95
N ARG A 320 -0.23 -22.13 5.22
CA ARG A 320 0.98 -22.84 5.65
C ARG A 320 2.12 -21.87 5.91
N VAL A 321 2.72 -21.94 7.08
CA VAL A 321 3.89 -21.16 7.49
C VAL A 321 5.18 -21.96 7.31
N GLY A 322 6.29 -21.26 7.10
CA GLY A 322 7.56 -21.88 6.75
C GLY A 322 8.49 -22.23 7.93
N THR A 323 8.22 -21.66 9.13
CA THR A 323 9.10 -21.83 10.29
C THR A 323 8.31 -22.04 11.57
N SER A 324 8.92 -22.73 12.55
CA SER A 324 8.32 -22.98 13.86
C SER A 324 8.02 -21.69 14.62
N SER A 325 8.88 -20.67 14.50
CA SER A 325 8.67 -19.38 15.17
C SER A 325 7.41 -18.67 14.68
N ILE A 326 7.13 -18.70 13.37
CA ILE A 326 5.89 -18.14 12.82
C ILE A 326 4.67 -18.99 13.22
N ALA A 327 4.83 -20.31 13.29
CA ALA A 327 3.78 -21.22 13.76
C ALA A 327 3.42 -20.96 15.24
N GLU A 328 4.39 -20.66 16.09
CA GLU A 328 4.16 -20.26 17.48
C GLU A 328 3.36 -18.95 17.58
N VAL A 329 3.76 -17.94 16.82
CA VAL A 329 3.01 -16.66 16.74
C VAL A 329 1.57 -16.91 16.28
N ALA A 330 1.37 -17.74 15.26
CA ALA A 330 0.04 -18.09 14.76
C ALA A 330 -0.79 -18.81 15.84
N ALA A 331 -0.20 -19.79 16.54
CA ALA A 331 -0.85 -20.52 17.61
C ALA A 331 -1.23 -19.61 18.79
N GLU A 332 -0.37 -18.66 19.16
CA GLU A 332 -0.64 -17.67 20.19
C GLU A 332 -1.80 -16.72 19.80
N LEU A 333 -1.80 -16.25 18.56
CA LEU A 333 -2.86 -15.37 18.04
C LEU A 333 -4.21 -16.07 17.91
N VAL A 334 -4.23 -17.38 17.68
CA VAL A 334 -5.45 -18.20 17.70
C VAL A 334 -5.94 -18.41 19.13
N GLY A 335 -5.01 -18.55 20.09
CA GLY A 335 -5.30 -18.63 21.50
C GLY A 335 -5.05 -20.00 22.12
N LYS A 336 -5.23 -20.04 23.44
CA LYS A 336 -5.01 -21.23 24.28
C LYS A 336 -6.32 -21.68 24.95
N THR A 337 -6.38 -22.96 25.26
CA THR A 337 -7.46 -23.55 26.08
C THR A 337 -6.86 -24.38 27.20
N ARG A 338 -7.60 -24.47 28.30
CA ARG A 338 -7.26 -25.37 29.39
C ARG A 338 -7.82 -26.74 29.10
N ARG A 339 -6.97 -27.74 29.06
CA ARG A 339 -7.35 -29.16 28.97
C ARG A 339 -6.96 -29.86 30.26
N VAL A 340 -7.90 -30.65 30.79
CA VAL A 340 -7.62 -31.54 31.90
C VAL A 340 -7.07 -32.84 31.31
N THR A 341 -5.79 -33.07 31.50
CA THR A 341 -5.15 -34.32 31.09
C THR A 341 -5.25 -35.29 32.26
N LYS A 342 -5.90 -36.44 32.04
CA LYS A 342 -5.97 -37.52 33.02
C LYS A 342 -4.88 -38.50 32.73
N SER A 343 -3.91 -38.57 33.61
CA SER A 343 -2.87 -39.63 33.59
C SER A 343 -3.25 -40.73 34.54
N THR A 344 -3.42 -41.93 34.00
CA THR A 344 -3.69 -43.13 34.80
C THR A 344 -2.38 -43.91 34.93
N SER A 345 -1.80 -43.96 36.10
CA SER A 345 -0.63 -44.82 36.40
C SER A 345 -1.08 -46.09 37.10
N PHE A 346 -0.74 -47.23 36.52
CA PHE A 346 -0.87 -48.51 37.16
C PHE A 346 0.50 -49.00 37.54
N SER A 347 0.75 -49.20 38.83
CA SER A 347 1.92 -49.91 39.31
C SER A 347 1.51 -51.27 39.87
N VAL A 348 2.04 -52.33 39.26
CA VAL A 348 1.96 -53.70 39.77
C VAL A 348 3.28 -53.97 40.49
N GLY A 349 3.23 -53.97 41.78
CA GLY A 349 4.39 -54.32 42.59
C GLY A 349 4.31 -55.78 43.03
N ASP A 350 5.17 -56.63 42.48
CA ASP A 350 5.45 -57.95 43.06
C ASP A 350 6.43 -57.77 44.21
N SER A 351 5.93 -57.73 45.43
CA SER A 351 6.80 -57.80 46.60
C SER A 351 6.99 -59.26 47.08
N ALA A 352 8.09 -59.85 46.68
CA ALA A 352 8.57 -61.07 47.32
C ALA A 352 9.45 -60.67 48.49
N SER A 353 8.91 -60.65 49.70
CA SER A 353 9.70 -60.62 50.90
C SER A 353 10.16 -62.02 51.29
N ALA A 354 11.47 -62.26 51.11
CA ALA A 354 12.11 -63.50 51.64
C ALA A 354 12.46 -63.22 53.09
N GLU A 355 11.57 -63.62 54.03
CA GLU A 355 11.99 -63.91 55.41
C GLU A 355 12.11 -65.42 55.58
N ALA A 356 13.36 -65.88 55.69
CA ALA A 356 13.69 -67.22 56.10
C ALA A 356 13.44 -67.28 57.63
N VAL A 357 12.43 -68.03 58.05
CA VAL A 357 12.49 -69.02 59.20
C VAL A 357 11.14 -69.69 59.37
N LYS A 358 11.16 -71.06 59.17
CA LYS A 358 10.30 -72.10 59.70
C LYS A 358 8.86 -72.31 59.26
N LEU A 359 8.73 -73.42 58.54
CA LEU A 359 7.68 -74.45 58.62
C LEU A 359 6.21 -73.99 58.22
N GLY A 360 5.86 -74.45 57.05
CA GLY A 360 4.47 -74.66 56.59
C GLY A 360 4.16 -73.93 55.26
N PRO A 361 3.51 -74.61 54.31
CA PRO A 361 3.25 -74.05 52.98
C PRO A 361 1.95 -73.25 52.98
N GLU A 362 2.05 -71.93 53.11
CA GLU A 362 0.98 -71.03 52.66
C GLU A 362 1.62 -69.89 51.88
N HIS A 363 1.54 -69.98 50.60
CA HIS A 363 1.86 -68.87 49.68
C HIS A 363 0.74 -67.83 49.67
N ASN A 364 0.89 -66.75 50.45
CA ASN A 364 0.11 -65.54 50.24
C ASN A 364 0.85 -64.69 49.19
N LYS A 365 0.42 -64.79 47.96
CA LYS A 365 0.77 -63.82 46.90
C LYS A 365 -0.19 -62.61 47.05
N GLY A 366 0.25 -61.62 47.77
CA GLY A 366 -0.39 -60.32 47.75
C GLY A 366 0.02 -59.48 46.56
N ALA A 367 -0.76 -59.46 45.52
CA ALA A 367 -0.54 -58.50 44.44
C ALA A 367 -1.18 -57.16 44.87
N ASN A 368 -0.36 -56.19 45.24
CA ASN A 368 -0.82 -54.82 45.42
C ASN A 368 -0.92 -54.12 44.06
N VAL A 369 -2.14 -53.94 43.63
CA VAL A 369 -2.45 -53.08 42.48
C VAL A 369 -2.85 -51.73 42.99
N SER A 370 -2.01 -50.73 42.85
CA SER A 370 -2.36 -49.32 43.08
C SER A 370 -2.57 -48.58 41.79
N GLY A 371 -3.77 -48.10 41.56
CA GLY A 371 -4.09 -47.20 40.44
C GLY A 371 -4.25 -45.79 40.95
N GLY A 372 -3.43 -44.89 40.43
CA GLY A 372 -3.57 -43.46 40.69
C GLY A 372 -4.08 -42.74 39.42
N VAL A 373 -5.11 -41.95 39.55
CA VAL A 373 -5.56 -41.03 38.49
C VAL A 373 -5.09 -39.64 38.90
N THR A 374 -4.19 -39.06 38.14
CA THR A 374 -3.73 -37.68 38.33
C THR A 374 -4.39 -36.82 37.27
N GLU A 375 -5.21 -35.88 37.72
CA GLU A 375 -5.76 -34.85 36.85
C GLU A 375 -4.83 -33.65 36.90
N ARG A 376 -4.36 -33.19 35.72
CA ARG A 376 -3.51 -32.02 35.57
C ARG A 376 -4.18 -31.07 34.57
N GLU A 377 -4.40 -29.84 34.98
CA GLU A 377 -4.78 -28.79 34.06
C GLU A 377 -3.52 -28.32 33.32
N GLU A 378 -3.54 -28.40 31.99
CA GLU A 378 -2.50 -27.89 31.14
C GLU A 378 -3.09 -26.88 30.16
N GLU A 379 -2.42 -25.73 30.00
CA GLU A 379 -2.74 -24.79 28.95
C GLU A 379 -2.11 -25.28 27.64
N ASN A 380 -2.96 -25.61 26.68
CA ASN A 380 -2.54 -26.03 25.34
C ASN A 380 -3.07 -25.05 24.30
N TYR A 381 -2.33 -24.88 23.19
CA TYR A 381 -2.85 -24.11 22.06
C TYR A 381 -4.14 -24.72 21.52
N LEU A 382 -5.09 -23.86 21.10
CA LEU A 382 -6.32 -24.32 20.45
C LEU A 382 -6.02 -25.02 19.13
N VAL A 383 -5.04 -24.53 18.38
CA VAL A 383 -4.47 -25.17 17.19
C VAL A 383 -2.98 -25.35 17.43
N ASP A 384 -2.51 -26.59 17.32
CA ASP A 384 -1.12 -26.95 17.52
C ASP A 384 -0.19 -26.32 16.47
N THR A 385 1.03 -25.96 16.86
CA THR A 385 2.03 -25.36 15.97
C THR A 385 2.35 -26.24 14.76
N GLY A 386 2.37 -27.57 14.96
CA GLY A 386 2.57 -28.55 13.89
C GLY A 386 1.49 -28.48 12.81
N SER A 387 0.25 -28.14 13.19
CA SER A 387 -0.86 -27.99 12.24
C SER A 387 -0.59 -26.89 11.20
N PHE A 388 -0.07 -25.73 11.62
CA PHE A 388 0.26 -24.63 10.70
C PHE A 388 1.40 -24.94 9.73
N LEU A 389 2.35 -25.80 10.14
CA LEU A 389 3.45 -26.24 9.29
C LEU A 389 3.03 -27.30 8.26
N SER A 390 1.97 -28.06 8.55
CA SER A 390 1.51 -29.19 7.75
C SER A 390 0.35 -28.88 6.80
N LEU A 391 -0.19 -27.67 6.81
CA LEU A 391 -1.27 -27.26 5.89
C LEU A 391 -0.87 -27.49 4.43
N ASN A 392 -1.80 -28.00 3.63
CA ASN A 392 -1.63 -28.17 2.20
C ASN A 392 -1.89 -26.85 1.44
N VAL A 393 -1.62 -26.85 0.14
CA VAL A 393 -1.91 -25.71 -0.73
C VAL A 393 -3.42 -25.45 -0.75
N GLY A 394 -3.81 -24.22 -0.40
CA GLY A 394 -5.21 -23.80 -0.31
C GLY A 394 -5.89 -24.08 1.03
N GLU A 395 -5.26 -24.84 1.94
CA GLU A 395 -5.73 -25.01 3.31
C GLU A 395 -5.33 -23.83 4.18
N CYS A 396 -6.22 -23.39 5.05
CA CYS A 396 -5.93 -22.33 6.01
C CYS A 396 -6.75 -22.50 7.29
N VAL A 397 -6.22 -21.95 8.38
CA VAL A 397 -6.92 -21.78 9.65
C VAL A 397 -7.42 -20.34 9.72
N VAL A 398 -8.72 -20.16 9.96
CA VAL A 398 -9.34 -18.85 10.12
C VAL A 398 -9.74 -18.67 11.58
N SER A 399 -9.12 -17.69 12.25
CA SER A 399 -9.58 -17.19 13.55
C SER A 399 -10.49 -16.00 13.33
N TYR A 400 -11.79 -16.20 13.52
CA TYR A 400 -12.81 -15.19 13.29
C TYR A 400 -13.21 -14.51 14.59
N ALA A 401 -13.12 -13.19 14.63
CA ALA A 401 -13.51 -12.35 15.76
C ALA A 401 -12.87 -12.77 17.11
N GLY A 402 -11.72 -13.44 17.06
CA GLY A 402 -10.96 -13.85 18.25
C GLY A 402 -11.54 -15.03 19.05
N ASN A 403 -12.67 -15.64 18.65
CA ASN A 403 -13.33 -16.69 19.42
C ASN A 403 -13.88 -17.87 18.61
N LYS A 404 -13.80 -17.82 17.29
CA LYS A 404 -14.25 -18.92 16.41
C LYS A 404 -13.12 -19.33 15.50
N ILE A 405 -12.85 -20.62 15.41
CA ILE A 405 -11.79 -21.19 14.61
C ILE A 405 -12.43 -22.10 13.55
N PHE A 406 -11.98 -21.93 12.32
CA PHE A 406 -12.44 -22.72 11.19
C PHE A 406 -11.26 -23.26 10.41
N ASP A 407 -11.30 -24.55 10.06
CA ASP A 407 -10.44 -25.11 9.04
C ASP A 407 -11.12 -24.91 7.70
N VAL A 408 -10.42 -24.24 6.79
CA VAL A 408 -10.98 -23.85 5.50
C VAL A 408 -10.08 -24.34 4.37
N VAL A 409 -10.71 -24.88 3.33
CA VAL A 409 -10.05 -25.17 2.06
C VAL A 409 -10.51 -24.15 1.03
N VAL A 410 -9.58 -23.33 0.54
CA VAL A 410 -9.84 -22.34 -0.50
C VAL A 410 -9.62 -23.00 -1.86
N PRO A 411 -10.67 -23.26 -2.64
CA PRO A 411 -10.51 -23.89 -3.95
C PRO A 411 -9.88 -22.91 -4.94
N LEU A 412 -8.95 -23.37 -5.74
CA LEU A 412 -8.44 -22.60 -6.87
C LEU A 412 -9.54 -22.43 -7.92
N HIS A 413 -10.09 -21.22 -8.00
CA HIS A 413 -11.12 -20.93 -9.01
C HIS A 413 -10.48 -20.85 -10.40
N LYS A 414 -11.04 -21.63 -11.34
CA LYS A 414 -10.63 -21.60 -12.75
C LYS A 414 -11.89 -21.46 -13.61
N PHE A 415 -11.90 -20.48 -14.48
CA PHE A 415 -12.95 -20.39 -15.50
C PHE A 415 -12.76 -21.49 -16.55
N SER A 416 -13.87 -22.13 -16.95
CA SER A 416 -13.86 -23.06 -18.07
C SER A 416 -13.50 -22.36 -19.38
N GLU A 417 -13.01 -23.11 -20.36
CA GLU A 417 -12.67 -22.52 -21.67
C GLU A 417 -13.90 -21.92 -22.37
N GLU A 418 -15.08 -22.48 -22.15
CA GLU A 418 -16.33 -21.89 -22.64
C GLU A 418 -16.63 -20.52 -21.99
N MET A 419 -16.41 -20.41 -20.67
CA MET A 419 -16.59 -19.14 -19.95
C MET A 419 -15.58 -18.10 -20.42
N LYS A 420 -14.31 -18.49 -20.58
CA LYS A 420 -13.27 -17.60 -21.11
C LYS A 420 -13.62 -17.08 -22.51
N LYS A 421 -14.15 -17.94 -23.39
CA LYS A 421 -14.63 -17.53 -24.72
C LYS A 421 -15.78 -16.52 -24.64
N LYS A 422 -16.72 -16.70 -23.70
CA LYS A 422 -17.82 -15.76 -23.48
C LYS A 422 -17.35 -14.42 -22.90
N ILE A 423 -16.36 -14.44 -22.00
CA ILE A 423 -15.77 -13.25 -21.40
C ILE A 423 -15.03 -12.42 -22.47
N GLY A 424 -14.37 -13.09 -23.41
CA GLY A 424 -13.60 -12.45 -24.46
C GLY A 424 -12.25 -11.89 -23.98
N PRO A 425 -11.56 -11.13 -24.84
CA PRO A 425 -10.24 -10.59 -24.53
C PRO A 425 -10.30 -9.50 -23.46
N TYR A 426 -9.22 -9.40 -22.69
CA TYR A 426 -9.02 -8.34 -21.73
C TYR A 426 -9.10 -6.95 -22.39
N ARG A 427 -9.96 -6.09 -21.84
CA ARG A 427 -10.14 -4.71 -22.31
C ARG A 427 -10.23 -3.76 -21.13
N LEU A 428 -9.42 -2.73 -21.14
CA LEU A 428 -9.51 -1.63 -20.18
C LEU A 428 -10.69 -0.72 -20.49
N ASN A 429 -11.28 -0.21 -19.42
CA ASN A 429 -12.27 0.85 -19.49
C ASN A 429 -11.56 2.20 -19.31
N PHE A 430 -11.75 3.12 -20.26
CA PHE A 430 -11.21 4.47 -20.19
C PHE A 430 -12.36 5.46 -20.00
N PRO A 431 -12.45 6.16 -18.86
CA PRO A 431 -13.40 7.23 -18.66
C PRO A 431 -13.24 8.33 -19.72
N LYS A 432 -14.35 8.94 -20.10
CA LYS A 432 -14.33 10.05 -21.06
C LYS A 432 -13.68 11.28 -20.45
N LYS A 433 -12.61 11.78 -21.09
CA LYS A 433 -11.91 12.99 -20.67
C LYS A 433 -12.55 14.25 -21.20
N ARG A 434 -12.50 15.32 -20.42
CA ARG A 434 -13.07 16.65 -20.76
C ARG A 434 -12.09 17.55 -21.50
N GLY A 435 -10.79 17.21 -21.47
CA GLY A 435 -9.72 18.02 -22.08
C GLY A 435 -9.32 19.20 -21.22
N VAL A 436 -9.06 18.97 -19.94
CA VAL A 436 -8.70 20.00 -18.98
C VAL A 436 -7.32 20.58 -19.30
N VAL A 437 -7.20 21.91 -19.22
CA VAL A 437 -5.93 22.62 -19.41
C VAL A 437 -5.22 22.73 -18.07
N GLY A 438 -4.00 22.18 -18.00
CA GLY A 438 -3.16 22.25 -16.81
C GLY A 438 -2.41 23.57 -16.65
N ILE A 439 -1.66 23.64 -15.56
CA ILE A 439 -0.77 24.78 -15.30
C ILE A 439 0.43 24.82 -16.27
N ASN A 440 0.86 23.64 -16.77
CA ASN A 440 1.86 23.45 -17.81
C ASN A 440 3.22 24.12 -17.52
N ILE A 441 3.69 24.08 -16.28
CA ILE A 441 4.97 24.69 -15.87
C ILE A 441 6.14 24.02 -16.58
N TYR A 442 6.15 22.70 -16.59
CA TYR A 442 7.18 21.88 -17.23
C TYR A 442 7.24 22.14 -18.73
N GLU A 443 6.10 22.07 -19.44
CA GLU A 443 6.04 22.29 -20.89
C GLU A 443 6.47 23.70 -21.26
N ASN A 444 6.11 24.70 -20.49
CA ASN A 444 6.51 26.09 -20.71
C ASN A 444 8.01 26.29 -20.50
N SER A 445 8.62 25.63 -19.49
CA SER A 445 10.05 25.72 -19.21
C SER A 445 10.90 25.02 -20.27
N THR A 446 10.37 24.03 -20.98
CA THR A 446 11.11 23.19 -21.95
C THR A 446 10.91 23.62 -23.40
N LYS A 447 9.99 24.55 -23.69
CA LYS A 447 9.72 25.03 -25.06
C LYS A 447 10.95 25.63 -25.76
N GLY A 448 11.87 26.25 -25.01
CA GLY A 448 13.10 26.82 -25.55
C GLY A 448 14.15 25.77 -25.97
N ILE A 449 14.13 24.59 -25.37
CA ILE A 449 15.13 23.51 -25.60
C ILE A 449 14.87 22.79 -26.93
N ARG A 450 13.62 22.77 -27.41
CA ARG A 450 13.23 22.09 -28.66
C ARG A 450 13.50 22.91 -29.91
N SER A 451 13.80 24.21 -29.79
CA SER A 451 14.07 25.08 -30.94
C SER A 451 15.57 25.12 -31.34
N GLU A 452 16.46 24.49 -30.57
CA GLU A 452 17.91 24.47 -30.82
C GLU A 452 18.46 23.06 -31.24
N ALA A 453 17.58 22.07 -31.40
CA ALA A 453 17.88 20.76 -31.88
C ALA A 453 17.14 20.47 -33.21
#